data_3faf728a756742b7530ee38f401c68a3
#
_entry.id   3faf728a756742b7530ee38f401c68a3
#
_cell.length_a   1.000
_cell.length_b   1.000
_cell.length_c   1.000
_cell.angle_alpha   90.00
_cell.angle_beta   90.00
_cell.angle_gamma   90.00
#
_symmetry.space_group_name_H-M   'P 1'
#
loop_
_entity.id
_entity.type
_entity.pdbx_description
1 polymer ?
#
loop_
_entity_poly.entity_id
_entity_poly.type
_entity_poly.pdbx_seq_one_letter_code
_entity_poly.pdbx_strand_id
1 'polypeptide(L)'
;MANDSMKKELVAHKVYSAWQFITYTEKNIGTVQYCADTINNIIGKMTMKTVRWQQDIFADFVDDITENGKKVKRVSVTTENSPVFEVRVAGEKVDPWFLFDKLLRDFFQYTMNAFDSMSQIINAGLLANKGKKVDSVDIQKMITTFNQQTYSTAFPKMQMWLNKIAQSQEFQYIEAINNRTKHTADIANKLSMGILGSSNTTEIGPFFRKDVQHDKIELSDQLQATLDFLNNSWNEFLTVFQEEYVKDAYTENRKHSISGVHQQKLKGEPDQDLSYAYISADTTFDAMPEELYILLVNESENGVYAHECPFDTILVTGTNKENILGRYCADDVIGDDCLLHYRKYVKDKTVTGDICSK
;
A
#
# COMPACT_ATOMS: atom_id res chain seq x y z
N MET A 1 -17.00 8.20 -1.60
CA MET A 1 -17.64 9.15 -2.55
C MET A 1 -16.61 9.96 -3.35
N ALA A 2 -15.72 10.77 -2.78
CA ALA A 2 -14.69 11.49 -3.57
C ALA A 2 -13.72 10.54 -4.30
N ASN A 3 -13.36 9.46 -3.64
CA ASN A 3 -12.47 8.43 -4.16
C ASN A 3 -13.06 7.69 -5.38
N ASP A 4 -14.33 7.30 -5.34
CA ASP A 4 -14.98 6.60 -6.47
C ASP A 4 -15.12 7.51 -7.69
N SER A 5 -15.36 8.80 -7.48
CA SER A 5 -15.40 9.79 -8.55
C SER A 5 -14.03 9.92 -9.22
N MET A 6 -12.95 10.03 -8.42
CA MET A 6 -11.59 10.14 -8.94
C MET A 6 -11.17 8.87 -9.69
N LYS A 7 -11.49 7.70 -9.16
CA LYS A 7 -11.22 6.42 -9.82
C LYS A 7 -11.91 6.32 -11.18
N LYS A 8 -13.17 6.73 -11.27
CA LYS A 8 -13.92 6.76 -12.55
C LYS A 8 -13.31 7.73 -13.55
N GLU A 9 -12.87 8.89 -13.10
CA GLU A 9 -12.22 9.89 -13.95
C GLU A 9 -10.89 9.38 -14.50
N LEU A 10 -10.05 8.77 -13.65
CA LEU A 10 -8.79 8.16 -14.07
C LEU A 10 -8.99 7.05 -15.10
N VAL A 11 -10.01 6.20 -14.92
CA VAL A 11 -10.37 5.15 -15.88
C VAL A 11 -10.86 5.75 -17.19
N ALA A 12 -11.73 6.75 -17.14
CA ALA A 12 -12.22 7.44 -18.33
C ALA A 12 -11.08 8.09 -19.15
N HIS A 13 -10.03 8.56 -18.47
CA HIS A 13 -8.83 9.10 -19.09
C HIS A 13 -7.74 8.05 -19.37
N LYS A 14 -8.01 6.75 -19.11
CA LYS A 14 -7.08 5.64 -19.33
C LYS A 14 -5.78 5.76 -18.51
N VAL A 15 -5.84 6.38 -17.33
CA VAL A 15 -4.71 6.53 -16.39
C VAL A 15 -4.76 5.42 -15.33
N TYR A 16 -4.72 4.19 -15.79
CA TYR A 16 -4.92 3.00 -14.96
C TYR A 16 -3.86 2.82 -13.88
N SER A 17 -2.63 3.26 -14.13
CA SER A 17 -1.56 3.19 -13.12
C SER A 17 -1.93 4.01 -11.87
N ALA A 18 -2.38 5.25 -12.03
CA ALA A 18 -2.82 6.07 -10.90
C ALA A 18 -4.03 5.44 -10.18
N TRP A 19 -4.99 4.92 -10.94
CA TRP A 19 -6.14 4.19 -10.38
C TRP A 19 -5.71 2.98 -9.52
N GLN A 20 -4.75 2.18 -10.00
CA GLN A 20 -4.25 1.04 -9.24
C GLN A 20 -3.51 1.46 -7.97
N PHE A 21 -2.69 2.52 -8.03
CA PHE A 21 -2.02 3.03 -6.84
C PHE A 21 -3.00 3.60 -5.81
N ILE A 22 -4.13 4.21 -6.24
CA ILE A 22 -5.21 4.56 -5.31
C ILE A 22 -5.70 3.31 -4.58
N THR A 23 -5.96 2.22 -5.31
CA THR A 23 -6.42 0.95 -4.73
C THR A 23 -5.37 0.35 -3.77
N TYR A 24 -4.07 0.45 -4.10
CA TYR A 24 -3.00 0.01 -3.19
C TYR A 24 -2.89 0.88 -1.95
N THR A 25 -3.04 2.19 -2.09
CA THR A 25 -3.04 3.09 -0.92
C THR A 25 -4.17 2.71 0.04
N GLU A 26 -5.38 2.50 -0.47
CA GLU A 26 -6.52 2.05 0.34
C GLU A 26 -6.25 0.71 1.03
N LYS A 27 -5.64 -0.24 0.31
CA LYS A 27 -5.26 -1.54 0.88
C LYS A 27 -4.21 -1.37 1.99
N ASN A 28 -3.22 -0.52 1.79
CA ASN A 28 -2.21 -0.22 2.80
C ASN A 28 -2.85 0.40 4.04
N ILE A 29 -3.73 1.39 3.89
CA ILE A 29 -4.47 2.02 4.99
C ILE A 29 -5.31 0.98 5.74
N GLY A 30 -6.03 0.11 5.03
CA GLY A 30 -6.78 -0.98 5.64
C GLY A 30 -5.89 -1.97 6.42
N THR A 31 -4.67 -2.23 5.93
CA THR A 31 -3.70 -3.06 6.64
C THR A 31 -3.18 -2.38 7.90
N VAL A 32 -2.92 -1.07 7.85
CA VAL A 32 -2.51 -0.27 9.02
C VAL A 32 -3.59 -0.32 10.10
N GLN A 33 -4.86 -0.10 9.72
CA GLN A 33 -6.01 -0.21 10.64
C GLN A 33 -6.08 -1.60 11.26
N TYR A 34 -6.00 -2.65 10.45
CA TYR A 34 -6.00 -4.04 10.93
C TYR A 34 -4.88 -4.32 11.93
N CYS A 35 -3.67 -3.83 11.68
CA CYS A 35 -2.54 -3.98 12.59
C CYS A 35 -2.83 -3.30 13.94
N ALA A 36 -3.30 -2.05 13.93
CA ALA A 36 -3.63 -1.30 15.14
C ALA A 36 -4.72 -1.99 15.98
N ASP A 37 -5.81 -2.41 15.34
CA ASP A 37 -6.92 -3.09 16.00
C ASP A 37 -6.48 -4.42 16.61
N THR A 38 -5.63 -5.16 15.89
CA THR A 38 -5.11 -6.44 16.36
C THR A 38 -4.15 -6.26 17.53
N ILE A 39 -3.25 -5.27 17.48
CA ILE A 39 -2.35 -4.91 18.58
C ILE A 39 -3.17 -4.55 19.83
N ASN A 40 -4.13 -3.65 19.71
CA ASN A 40 -4.98 -3.24 20.81
C ASN A 40 -5.78 -4.42 21.41
N ASN A 41 -6.24 -5.34 20.57
CA ASN A 41 -6.93 -6.56 21.01
C ASN A 41 -5.99 -7.49 21.80
N ILE A 42 -4.75 -7.67 21.33
CA ILE A 42 -3.73 -8.48 22.03
C ILE A 42 -3.46 -7.86 23.41
N ILE A 43 -3.17 -6.56 23.48
CA ILE A 43 -2.93 -5.83 24.73
C ILE A 43 -4.12 -5.96 25.66
N GLY A 44 -5.33 -5.73 25.17
CA GLY A 44 -6.55 -5.84 25.97
C GLY A 44 -6.76 -7.24 26.55
N LYS A 45 -6.51 -8.29 25.78
CA LYS A 45 -6.61 -9.68 26.26
C LYS A 45 -5.53 -10.00 27.29
N MET A 46 -4.30 -9.55 27.08
CA MET A 46 -3.20 -9.73 28.03
C MET A 46 -3.49 -9.01 29.35
N THR A 47 -3.97 -7.77 29.27
CA THR A 47 -4.40 -6.97 30.43
C THR A 47 -5.49 -7.67 31.22
N MET A 48 -6.56 -8.14 30.58
CA MET A 48 -7.65 -8.84 31.27
C MET A 48 -7.17 -10.13 31.95
N LYS A 49 -6.32 -10.92 31.29
CA LYS A 49 -5.75 -12.12 31.91
C LYS A 49 -4.88 -11.78 33.13
N THR A 50 -4.09 -10.72 33.02
CA THR A 50 -3.24 -10.27 34.14
C THR A 50 -4.08 -9.81 35.32
N VAL A 51 -5.15 -9.05 35.09
CA VAL A 51 -6.05 -8.61 36.17
C VAL A 51 -6.70 -9.81 36.87
N ARG A 52 -7.20 -10.79 36.11
CA ARG A 52 -7.76 -12.02 36.70
C ARG A 52 -6.71 -12.78 37.51
N TRP A 53 -5.54 -13.00 36.94
CA TRP A 53 -4.44 -13.64 37.63
C TRP A 53 -4.06 -12.91 38.94
N GLN A 54 -4.03 -11.57 38.93
CA GLN A 54 -3.80 -10.78 40.13
C GLN A 54 -4.89 -11.03 41.19
N GLN A 55 -6.17 -11.07 40.80
CA GLN A 55 -7.28 -11.35 41.69
C GLN A 55 -7.15 -12.75 42.30
N ASP A 56 -6.81 -13.75 41.48
CA ASP A 56 -6.63 -15.13 41.95
C ASP A 56 -5.45 -15.24 42.93
N ILE A 57 -4.29 -14.59 42.62
CA ILE A 57 -3.12 -14.57 43.53
C ILE A 57 -3.48 -13.90 44.85
N PHE A 58 -4.19 -12.77 44.82
CA PHE A 58 -4.55 -12.10 46.06
C PHE A 58 -5.57 -12.91 46.86
N ALA A 59 -6.39 -13.75 46.24
CA ALA A 59 -7.29 -14.63 46.95
C ALA A 59 -6.57 -15.86 47.57
N ASP A 60 -5.66 -16.48 46.80
CA ASP A 60 -5.16 -17.82 47.13
C ASP A 60 -3.70 -17.85 47.67
N PHE A 61 -2.90 -16.83 47.38
CA PHE A 61 -1.45 -16.82 47.64
C PHE A 61 -0.97 -15.65 48.50
N VAL A 62 -1.86 -15.06 49.30
CA VAL A 62 -1.52 -13.98 50.21
C VAL A 62 -1.40 -14.52 51.63
N ASP A 63 -0.17 -14.58 52.16
CA ASP A 63 0.09 -14.93 53.52
C ASP A 63 0.16 -13.69 54.44
N ASP A 64 -0.55 -13.71 55.56
CA ASP A 64 -0.36 -12.74 56.61
C ASP A 64 0.89 -13.12 57.41
N ILE A 65 1.96 -12.35 57.29
CA ILE A 65 3.19 -12.54 58.05
C ILE A 65 3.43 -11.38 58.99
N THR A 66 4.17 -11.63 60.04
CA THR A 66 4.64 -10.57 60.93
C THR A 66 6.13 -10.33 60.69
N GLU A 67 6.47 -9.19 60.16
CA GLU A 67 7.84 -8.79 59.88
C GLU A 67 8.15 -7.51 60.69
N ASN A 68 9.19 -7.57 61.52
CA ASN A 68 9.55 -6.48 62.42
C ASN A 68 8.40 -5.95 63.29
N GLY A 69 7.52 -6.85 63.80
CA GLY A 69 6.39 -6.49 64.62
C GLY A 69 5.21 -5.86 63.89
N LYS A 70 5.26 -5.77 62.56
CA LYS A 70 4.15 -5.26 61.71
C LYS A 70 3.54 -6.41 60.95
N LYS A 71 2.20 -6.43 60.89
CA LYS A 71 1.50 -7.34 60.00
C LYS A 71 1.66 -6.86 58.56
N VAL A 72 2.23 -7.69 57.72
CA VAL A 72 2.39 -7.45 56.28
C VAL A 72 1.83 -8.61 55.48
N LYS A 73 1.36 -8.32 54.31
CA LYS A 73 0.89 -9.36 53.38
C LYS A 73 2.01 -9.70 52.43
N ARG A 74 2.35 -10.99 52.34
CA ARG A 74 3.32 -11.50 51.39
C ARG A 74 2.57 -12.17 50.23
N VAL A 75 2.93 -11.79 49.01
CA VAL A 75 2.45 -12.44 47.81
C VAL A 75 3.60 -13.25 47.21
N SER A 76 3.37 -14.54 47.00
CA SER A 76 4.35 -15.43 46.35
C SER A 76 3.96 -15.64 44.91
N VAL A 77 4.83 -15.22 43.97
CA VAL A 77 4.67 -15.44 42.55
C VAL A 77 5.70 -16.44 42.07
N THR A 78 5.27 -17.55 41.50
CA THR A 78 6.12 -18.56 40.89
C THR A 78 5.88 -18.66 39.39
N THR A 79 6.78 -19.35 38.68
CA THR A 79 6.56 -19.62 37.24
C THR A 79 5.33 -20.46 36.97
N GLU A 80 4.91 -21.30 37.92
CA GLU A 80 3.74 -22.16 37.79
C GLU A 80 2.42 -21.39 37.88
N ASN A 81 2.37 -20.30 38.64
CA ASN A 81 1.19 -19.46 38.79
C ASN A 81 1.26 -18.16 37.98
N SER A 82 2.24 -18.03 37.09
CA SER A 82 2.35 -16.90 36.18
C SER A 82 1.31 -16.99 35.06
N PRO A 83 0.77 -15.85 34.58
CA PRO A 83 -0.23 -15.89 33.51
C PRO A 83 0.40 -16.39 32.20
N VAL A 84 -0.21 -17.42 31.62
CA VAL A 84 0.18 -17.92 30.29
C VAL A 84 -0.64 -17.18 29.24
N PHE A 85 0.05 -16.51 28.33
CA PHE A 85 -0.59 -15.84 27.21
C PHE A 85 -0.52 -16.71 25.97
N GLU A 86 -1.66 -16.95 25.33
CA GLU A 86 -1.73 -17.69 24.08
C GLU A 86 -2.58 -16.90 23.08
N VAL A 87 -2.07 -16.80 21.86
CA VAL A 87 -2.82 -16.31 20.70
C VAL A 87 -2.85 -17.42 19.64
N ARG A 88 -3.98 -17.59 18.97
CA ARG A 88 -4.12 -18.53 17.86
C ARG A 88 -4.31 -17.77 16.56
N VAL A 89 -3.53 -18.13 15.56
CA VAL A 89 -3.65 -17.66 14.19
C VAL A 89 -3.87 -18.87 13.29
N ALA A 90 -4.96 -18.88 12.55
CA ALA A 90 -5.39 -20.01 11.71
C ALA A 90 -5.41 -21.37 12.46
N GLY A 91 -5.74 -21.36 13.76
CA GLY A 91 -5.77 -22.54 14.61
C GLY A 91 -4.46 -22.89 15.32
N GLU A 92 -3.34 -22.38 14.85
CA GLU A 92 -2.00 -22.62 15.43
C GLU A 92 -1.70 -21.68 16.59
N LYS A 93 -0.99 -22.20 17.59
CA LYS A 93 -0.50 -21.38 18.71
C LYS A 93 0.67 -20.52 18.24
N VAL A 94 0.56 -19.23 18.47
CA VAL A 94 1.60 -18.25 18.16
C VAL A 94 1.99 -17.52 19.44
N ASP A 95 3.28 -17.28 19.60
CA ASP A 95 3.77 -16.42 20.67
C ASP A 95 3.19 -15.02 20.54
N PRO A 96 2.46 -14.49 21.55
CA PRO A 96 1.82 -13.20 21.45
C PRO A 96 2.82 -12.04 21.29
N TRP A 97 4.03 -12.16 21.84
CA TRP A 97 5.07 -11.14 21.71
C TRP A 97 5.63 -11.10 20.29
N PHE A 98 5.91 -12.27 19.72
CA PHE A 98 6.30 -12.35 18.32
C PHE A 98 5.25 -11.74 17.39
N LEU A 99 3.97 -12.06 17.61
CA LEU A 99 2.88 -11.51 16.80
C LEU A 99 2.75 -10.00 16.99
N PHE A 100 2.88 -9.53 18.23
CA PHE A 100 2.86 -8.12 18.57
C PHE A 100 3.98 -7.34 17.85
N ASP A 101 5.22 -7.80 17.98
CA ASP A 101 6.38 -7.16 17.34
C ASP A 101 6.25 -7.13 15.81
N LYS A 102 5.76 -8.24 15.23
CA LYS A 102 5.49 -8.31 13.80
C LYS A 102 4.45 -7.28 13.37
N LEU A 103 3.31 -7.22 14.07
CA LEU A 103 2.22 -6.30 13.74
C LEU A 103 2.64 -4.84 13.93
N LEU A 104 3.45 -4.54 14.94
CA LEU A 104 3.96 -3.20 15.18
C LEU A 104 4.90 -2.77 14.04
N ARG A 105 5.76 -3.67 13.59
CA ARG A 105 6.62 -3.42 12.43
C ARG A 105 5.81 -3.23 11.15
N ASP A 106 4.83 -4.11 10.91
CA ASP A 106 3.94 -4.02 9.75
C ASP A 106 3.14 -2.72 9.77
N PHE A 107 2.66 -2.27 10.93
CA PHE A 107 1.93 -1.01 11.09
C PHE A 107 2.71 0.18 10.53
N PHE A 108 3.94 0.40 10.97
CA PHE A 108 4.75 1.52 10.50
C PHE A 108 5.23 1.33 9.05
N GLN A 109 5.53 0.11 8.66
CA GLN A 109 5.93 -0.18 7.28
C GLN A 109 4.79 0.08 6.30
N TYR A 110 3.57 -0.40 6.56
CA TYR A 110 2.43 -0.17 5.68
C TYR A 110 1.97 1.28 5.71
N THR A 111 2.19 2.02 6.81
CA THR A 111 2.00 3.47 6.84
C THR A 111 2.93 4.17 5.85
N MET A 112 4.21 3.84 5.84
CA MET A 112 5.15 4.40 4.85
C MET A 112 4.81 3.96 3.43
N ASN A 113 4.44 2.69 3.22
CA ASN A 113 4.01 2.19 1.91
C ASN A 113 2.78 2.95 1.38
N ALA A 114 1.88 3.41 2.27
CA ALA A 114 0.75 4.24 1.86
C ALA A 114 1.23 5.59 1.30
N PHE A 115 2.17 6.28 1.96
CA PHE A 115 2.75 7.52 1.45
C PHE A 115 3.55 7.32 0.16
N ASP A 116 4.28 6.23 0.04
CA ASP A 116 4.98 5.88 -1.21
C ASP A 116 3.98 5.60 -2.34
N SER A 117 2.86 4.93 -2.04
CA SER A 117 1.79 4.72 -3.02
C SER A 117 1.12 6.04 -3.44
N MET A 118 0.90 6.99 -2.52
CA MET A 118 0.44 8.34 -2.86
C MET A 118 1.42 9.04 -3.80
N SER A 119 2.72 8.86 -3.59
CA SER A 119 3.77 9.38 -4.46
C SER A 119 3.72 8.77 -5.87
N GLN A 120 3.38 7.49 -5.98
CA GLN A 120 3.14 6.83 -7.25
C GLN A 120 1.90 7.37 -7.97
N ILE A 121 0.83 7.72 -7.23
CA ILE A 121 -0.35 8.36 -7.81
C ILE A 121 0.04 9.73 -8.41
N ILE A 122 0.84 10.54 -7.71
CA ILE A 122 1.38 11.80 -8.21
C ILE A 122 2.18 11.57 -9.47
N ASN A 123 3.09 10.59 -9.44
CA ASN A 123 3.96 10.25 -10.57
C ASN A 123 3.16 9.87 -11.82
N ALA A 124 2.20 8.97 -11.66
CA ALA A 124 1.41 8.48 -12.77
C ALA A 124 0.33 9.46 -13.25
N GLY A 125 -0.29 10.20 -12.34
CA GLY A 125 -1.41 11.08 -12.65
C GLY A 125 -1.01 12.51 -13.02
N LEU A 126 -0.12 13.13 -12.26
CA LEU A 126 0.27 14.52 -12.48
C LEU A 126 1.51 14.65 -13.38
N LEU A 127 2.52 13.81 -13.20
CA LEU A 127 3.75 13.89 -13.99
C LEU A 127 3.63 13.14 -15.31
N ALA A 128 2.81 12.12 -15.40
CA ALA A 128 2.53 11.35 -16.61
C ALA A 128 3.82 10.92 -17.37
N ASN A 129 4.03 11.41 -18.59
CA ASN A 129 5.22 11.12 -19.40
C ASN A 129 6.51 11.74 -18.87
N LYS A 130 6.43 12.72 -17.96
CA LYS A 130 7.58 13.30 -17.24
C LYS A 130 7.82 12.62 -15.89
N GLY A 131 7.05 11.56 -15.60
CA GLY A 131 7.20 10.75 -14.41
C GLY A 131 8.56 10.06 -14.33
N LYS A 132 8.90 9.68 -13.12
CA LYS A 132 10.11 8.88 -12.85
C LYS A 132 9.80 7.40 -13.05
N LYS A 133 10.84 6.58 -13.16
CA LYS A 133 10.68 5.12 -13.10
C LYS A 133 10.04 4.74 -11.77
N VAL A 134 9.14 3.78 -11.81
CA VAL A 134 8.31 3.39 -10.66
C VAL A 134 9.13 2.90 -9.48
N ASP A 135 10.10 2.05 -9.73
CA ASP A 135 11.04 1.53 -8.73
C ASP A 135 11.87 2.61 -8.03
N SER A 136 11.89 3.80 -8.60
CA SER A 136 12.61 4.96 -8.07
C SER A 136 11.73 6.02 -7.44
N VAL A 137 10.43 5.77 -7.25
CA VAL A 137 9.48 6.73 -6.65
C VAL A 137 9.23 6.40 -5.20
N ASP A 138 9.46 7.39 -4.34
CA ASP A 138 9.11 7.40 -2.93
C ASP A 138 8.70 8.82 -2.53
N ILE A 139 8.15 8.97 -1.32
CA ILE A 139 7.65 10.27 -0.84
C ILE A 139 8.77 11.33 -0.77
N GLN A 140 9.99 10.97 -0.37
CA GLN A 140 11.10 11.91 -0.26
C GLN A 140 11.56 12.42 -1.63
N LYS A 141 11.56 11.54 -2.63
CA LYS A 141 11.86 11.94 -4.01
C LYS A 141 10.78 12.83 -4.61
N MET A 142 9.50 12.58 -4.28
CA MET A 142 8.42 13.48 -4.72
C MET A 142 8.52 14.85 -4.06
N ILE A 143 8.79 14.94 -2.77
CA ILE A 143 9.05 16.21 -2.07
C ILE A 143 10.18 16.98 -2.77
N THR A 144 11.32 16.32 -3.02
CA THR A 144 12.46 16.93 -3.71
C THR A 144 12.11 17.37 -5.14
N THR A 145 11.32 16.57 -5.86
CA THR A 145 10.92 16.88 -7.23
C THR A 145 10.01 18.09 -7.28
N PHE A 146 9.00 18.17 -6.42
CA PHE A 146 8.03 19.25 -6.42
C PHE A 146 8.57 20.56 -5.83
N ASN A 147 9.71 20.53 -5.16
CA ASN A 147 10.43 21.75 -4.76
C ASN A 147 11.24 22.38 -5.91
N GLN A 148 11.33 21.73 -7.08
CA GLN A 148 11.87 22.38 -8.29
C GLN A 148 10.85 23.35 -8.87
N GLN A 149 11.33 24.51 -9.33
CA GLN A 149 10.46 25.61 -9.79
C GLN A 149 9.44 25.21 -10.85
N THR A 150 9.83 24.34 -11.78
CA THR A 150 8.94 23.85 -12.85
C THR A 150 7.70 23.17 -12.29
N TYR A 151 7.88 22.28 -11.30
CA TYR A 151 6.78 21.50 -10.74
C TYR A 151 5.99 22.29 -9.69
N SER A 152 6.68 23.10 -8.87
CA SER A 152 6.00 23.97 -7.90
C SER A 152 5.12 25.05 -8.55
N THR A 153 5.51 25.50 -9.75
CA THR A 153 4.67 26.43 -10.53
C THR A 153 3.47 25.72 -11.16
N ALA A 154 3.68 24.51 -11.69
CA ALA A 154 2.61 23.75 -12.33
C ALA A 154 1.58 23.19 -11.32
N PHE A 155 2.05 22.73 -10.17
CA PHE A 155 1.27 22.04 -9.15
C PHE A 155 1.49 22.63 -7.74
N PRO A 156 1.15 23.87 -7.50
CA PRO A 156 1.47 24.55 -6.24
C PRO A 156 0.77 23.95 -5.02
N LYS A 157 -0.45 23.45 -5.16
CA LYS A 157 -1.19 22.82 -4.06
C LYS A 157 -0.58 21.49 -3.67
N MET A 158 -0.17 20.68 -4.65
CA MET A 158 0.52 19.42 -4.38
C MET A 158 1.88 19.63 -3.73
N GLN A 159 2.63 20.64 -4.16
CA GLN A 159 3.88 21.04 -3.49
C GLN A 159 3.62 21.43 -2.02
N MET A 160 2.59 22.23 -1.76
CA MET A 160 2.24 22.61 -0.39
C MET A 160 1.87 21.41 0.47
N TRP A 161 1.09 20.49 -0.07
CA TRP A 161 0.74 19.24 0.63
C TRP A 161 1.97 18.40 0.95
N LEU A 162 2.86 18.16 -0.03
CA LEU A 162 4.11 17.43 0.17
C LEU A 162 5.00 18.05 1.24
N ASN A 163 5.14 19.39 1.24
CA ASN A 163 5.93 20.09 2.23
C ASN A 163 5.29 20.03 3.64
N LYS A 164 3.96 20.09 3.73
CA LYS A 164 3.22 19.90 4.98
C LYS A 164 3.48 18.51 5.57
N ILE A 165 3.43 17.45 4.74
CA ILE A 165 3.77 16.08 5.17
C ILE A 165 5.22 16.04 5.67
N ALA A 166 6.18 16.54 4.89
CA ALA A 166 7.61 16.51 5.25
C ALA A 166 7.92 17.22 6.58
N GLN A 167 7.19 18.28 6.91
CA GLN A 167 7.37 19.08 8.13
C GLN A 167 6.58 18.56 9.33
N SER A 168 5.69 17.57 9.11
CA SER A 168 4.90 16.99 10.19
C SER A 168 5.79 16.18 11.13
N GLN A 169 5.66 16.42 12.44
CA GLN A 169 6.35 15.63 13.46
C GLN A 169 5.92 14.18 13.42
N GLU A 170 4.64 13.92 13.15
CA GLU A 170 4.11 12.56 13.05
C GLU A 170 4.75 11.81 11.87
N PHE A 171 4.85 12.43 10.70
CA PHE A 171 5.53 11.80 9.56
C PHE A 171 7.00 11.51 9.85
N GLN A 172 7.72 12.46 10.46
CA GLN A 172 9.12 12.29 10.83
C GLN A 172 9.31 11.16 11.83
N TYR A 173 8.39 11.01 12.78
CA TYR A 173 8.39 9.90 13.73
C TYR A 173 8.17 8.55 13.03
N ILE A 174 7.15 8.46 12.17
CA ILE A 174 6.85 7.25 11.39
C ILE A 174 8.06 6.85 10.51
N GLU A 175 8.65 7.82 9.80
CA GLU A 175 9.84 7.59 8.98
C GLU A 175 11.04 7.10 9.82
N ALA A 176 11.24 7.71 10.98
CA ALA A 176 12.33 7.33 11.88
C ALA A 176 12.19 5.89 12.39
N ILE A 177 10.99 5.49 12.81
CA ILE A 177 10.69 4.11 13.23
C ILE A 177 10.89 3.13 12.08
N ASN A 178 10.25 3.38 10.94
CA ASN A 178 10.33 2.49 9.78
C ASN A 178 11.78 2.28 9.31
N ASN A 179 12.55 3.36 9.24
CA ASN A 179 13.96 3.27 8.83
C ASN A 179 14.84 2.57 9.89
N ARG A 180 14.55 2.76 11.18
CA ARG A 180 15.26 2.05 12.24
C ARG A 180 15.00 0.56 12.16
N THR A 181 13.75 0.14 12.08
CA THR A 181 13.36 -1.27 12.03
C THR A 181 13.87 -1.98 10.77
N LYS A 182 13.95 -1.27 9.63
CA LYS A 182 14.50 -1.83 8.39
C LYS A 182 16.01 -2.02 8.41
N HIS A 183 16.76 -1.13 9.05
CA HIS A 183 18.20 -1.03 8.83
C HIS A 183 19.06 -1.20 10.07
N THR A 184 18.51 -1.16 11.28
CA THR A 184 19.32 -1.10 12.48
C THR A 184 18.93 -2.11 13.55
N ALA A 185 17.76 -1.99 14.14
CA ALA A 185 17.27 -2.83 15.22
C ALA A 185 15.78 -2.62 15.46
N ASP A 186 15.16 -3.57 16.11
CA ASP A 186 13.80 -3.42 16.62
C ASP A 186 13.70 -2.29 17.63
N ILE A 187 12.54 -1.70 17.74
CA ILE A 187 12.27 -0.65 18.71
C ILE A 187 11.85 -1.31 20.01
N ALA A 188 12.45 -0.86 21.09
CA ALA A 188 12.06 -1.31 22.39
C ALA A 188 10.58 -0.98 22.63
N ASN A 189 9.81 -2.01 22.89
CA ASN A 189 8.46 -1.89 23.42
C ASN A 189 8.46 -2.50 24.83
N LYS A 190 7.65 -1.94 25.70
CA LYS A 190 7.55 -2.39 27.08
C LYS A 190 6.09 -2.45 27.49
N LEU A 191 5.60 -3.65 27.71
CA LEU A 191 4.36 -3.86 28.43
C LEU A 191 4.67 -3.95 29.93
N SER A 192 4.29 -2.95 30.68
CA SER A 192 4.39 -2.95 32.15
C SER A 192 3.06 -3.37 32.73
N MET A 193 3.07 -4.48 33.47
CA MET A 193 1.90 -4.98 34.18
C MET A 193 2.08 -4.71 35.66
N GLY A 194 1.23 -3.86 36.20
CA GLY A 194 1.27 -3.54 37.64
C GLY A 194 0.78 -4.71 38.48
N ILE A 195 1.57 -5.12 39.49
CA ILE A 195 1.19 -6.21 40.39
C ILE A 195 0.33 -5.72 41.57
N LEU A 196 0.41 -4.45 41.93
CA LEU A 196 -0.25 -3.87 43.10
C LEU A 196 -1.09 -2.61 42.76
N GLY A 197 -1.94 -2.69 41.76
CA GLY A 197 -2.87 -1.59 41.42
C GLY A 197 -2.22 -0.46 40.62
N SER A 198 -0.99 -0.64 40.10
CA SER A 198 -0.44 0.24 39.09
C SER A 198 -1.10 -0.05 37.74
N SER A 199 -1.35 0.99 36.95
CA SER A 199 -1.93 0.87 35.62
C SER A 199 -1.02 0.02 34.72
N ASN A 200 -1.63 -0.85 33.93
CA ASN A 200 -0.90 -1.49 32.81
C ASN A 200 -0.59 -0.42 31.77
N THR A 201 0.67 -0.29 31.39
CA THR A 201 1.11 0.64 30.36
C THR A 201 1.87 -0.11 29.28
N THR A 202 1.59 0.25 28.05
CA THR A 202 2.34 -0.25 26.89
C THR A 202 3.04 0.95 26.27
N GLU A 203 4.37 0.96 26.34
CA GLU A 203 5.19 2.06 25.84
C GLU A 203 6.02 1.62 24.65
N ILE A 204 6.18 2.49 23.66
CA ILE A 204 7.09 2.36 22.55
C ILE A 204 8.23 3.38 22.67
N GLY A 205 9.48 2.96 22.43
CA GLY A 205 10.67 3.79 22.59
C GLY A 205 11.22 3.75 24.02
N PRO A 206 12.17 4.65 24.37
CA PRO A 206 12.77 5.68 23.52
C PRO A 206 13.72 5.09 22.46
N PHE A 207 13.97 5.85 21.39
CA PHE A 207 14.97 5.46 20.40
C PHE A 207 15.66 6.69 19.76
N PHE A 208 16.80 6.45 19.13
CA PHE A 208 17.56 7.47 18.40
C PHE A 208 17.55 7.18 16.91
N ARG A 209 17.41 8.24 16.11
CA ARG A 209 17.58 8.18 14.66
C ARG A 209 18.24 9.46 14.17
N LYS A 210 19.41 9.36 13.49
CA LYS A 210 20.18 10.51 12.97
C LYS A 210 20.38 11.60 14.06
N ASP A 211 20.85 11.18 15.24
CA ASP A 211 21.10 12.04 16.40
C ASP A 211 19.86 12.72 17.01
N VAL A 212 18.67 12.42 16.53
CA VAL A 212 17.41 12.85 17.12
C VAL A 212 16.92 11.78 18.09
N GLN A 213 16.68 12.20 19.33
CA GLN A 213 16.02 11.36 20.33
C GLN A 213 14.52 11.43 20.15
N HIS A 214 13.89 10.27 20.07
CA HIS A 214 12.44 10.09 20.18
C HIS A 214 12.13 9.54 21.55
N ASP A 215 11.35 10.27 22.33
CA ASP A 215 10.99 9.88 23.68
C ASP A 215 10.02 8.68 23.65
N LYS A 216 9.87 8.02 24.79
CA LYS A 216 8.87 6.97 24.94
C LYS A 216 7.47 7.56 24.92
N ILE A 217 6.58 6.87 24.25
CA ILE A 217 5.18 7.28 24.08
C ILE A 217 4.29 6.08 24.45
N GLU A 218 3.11 6.35 24.97
CA GLU A 218 2.11 5.32 25.15
C GLU A 218 1.68 4.79 23.77
N LEU A 219 1.67 3.46 23.63
CA LEU A 219 1.53 2.84 22.30
C LEU A 219 0.15 3.06 21.69
N SER A 220 -0.92 2.94 22.46
CA SER A 220 -2.28 3.13 21.93
C SER A 220 -2.49 4.56 21.43
N ASP A 221 -1.92 5.53 22.13
CA ASP A 221 -1.95 6.94 21.72
C ASP A 221 -1.18 7.14 20.40
N GLN A 222 0.00 6.52 20.27
CA GLN A 222 0.79 6.61 19.05
C GLN A 222 0.11 5.91 17.87
N LEU A 223 -0.47 4.72 18.08
CA LEU A 223 -1.22 4.03 17.02
C LEU A 223 -2.38 4.88 16.52
N GLN A 224 -3.14 5.49 17.44
CA GLN A 224 -4.27 6.34 17.09
C GLN A 224 -3.81 7.63 16.38
N ALA A 225 -2.80 8.31 16.90
CA ALA A 225 -2.25 9.53 16.28
C ALA A 225 -1.75 9.26 14.84
N THR A 226 -1.06 8.14 14.63
CA THR A 226 -0.59 7.72 13.30
C THR A 226 -1.76 7.41 12.36
N LEU A 227 -2.80 6.70 12.83
CA LEU A 227 -4.00 6.42 12.04
C LEU A 227 -4.73 7.69 11.64
N ASP A 228 -4.93 8.60 12.57
CA ASP A 228 -5.61 9.86 12.33
C ASP A 228 -4.81 10.72 11.33
N PHE A 229 -3.50 10.78 11.50
CA PHE A 229 -2.61 11.47 10.59
C PHE A 229 -2.66 10.88 9.17
N LEU A 230 -2.58 9.56 9.03
CA LEU A 230 -2.64 8.88 7.75
C LEU A 230 -3.97 9.10 7.04
N ASN A 231 -5.10 8.93 7.74
CA ASN A 231 -6.43 9.11 7.17
C ASN A 231 -6.68 10.58 6.77
N ASN A 232 -6.28 11.54 7.59
CA ASN A 232 -6.40 12.97 7.27
C ASN A 232 -5.52 13.33 6.07
N SER A 233 -4.27 12.82 6.03
CA SER A 233 -3.36 13.03 4.91
C SER A 233 -3.91 12.45 3.61
N TRP A 234 -4.53 11.26 3.66
CA TRP A 234 -5.15 10.63 2.50
C TRP A 234 -6.33 11.44 1.96
N ASN A 235 -7.23 11.88 2.83
CA ASN A 235 -8.40 12.66 2.42
C ASN A 235 -8.00 14.02 1.81
N GLU A 236 -7.02 14.69 2.43
CA GLU A 236 -6.48 15.95 1.91
C GLU A 236 -5.76 15.71 0.57
N PHE A 237 -4.97 14.63 0.47
CA PHE A 237 -4.30 14.23 -0.76
C PHE A 237 -5.28 14.08 -1.93
N LEU A 238 -6.36 13.33 -1.75
CA LEU A 238 -7.36 13.12 -2.80
C LEU A 238 -7.97 14.43 -3.29
N THR A 239 -8.25 15.34 -2.36
CA THR A 239 -8.78 16.67 -2.71
C THR A 239 -7.77 17.46 -3.54
N VAL A 240 -6.52 17.55 -3.06
CA VAL A 240 -5.44 18.27 -3.74
C VAL A 240 -5.14 17.62 -5.10
N PHE A 241 -5.07 16.30 -5.14
CA PHE A 241 -4.79 15.57 -6.37
C PHE A 241 -5.87 15.83 -7.42
N GLN A 242 -7.15 15.77 -7.07
CA GLN A 242 -8.25 16.07 -7.99
C GLN A 242 -8.18 17.50 -8.52
N GLU A 243 -7.93 18.48 -7.66
CA GLU A 243 -7.82 19.89 -8.05
C GLU A 243 -6.65 20.16 -9.00
N GLU A 244 -5.54 19.43 -8.83
CA GLU A 244 -4.36 19.60 -9.69
C GLU A 244 -4.45 18.74 -10.96
N TYR A 245 -5.14 17.59 -10.90
CA TYR A 245 -5.32 16.67 -12.00
C TYR A 245 -6.12 17.29 -13.16
N VAL A 246 -7.19 18.04 -12.84
CA VAL A 246 -8.03 18.69 -13.86
C VAL A 246 -7.33 19.83 -14.62
N LYS A 247 -6.17 20.29 -14.13
CA LYS A 247 -5.38 21.33 -14.81
C LYS A 247 -4.72 20.85 -16.10
N ASP A 248 -4.64 19.54 -16.28
CA ASP A 248 -4.15 18.87 -17.49
C ASP A 248 -2.78 19.34 -18.01
N ALA A 249 -1.87 19.68 -17.07
CA ALA A 249 -0.60 20.28 -17.39
C ALA A 249 0.36 19.37 -18.16
N TYR A 250 0.16 18.04 -18.14
CA TYR A 250 1.06 17.05 -18.74
C TYR A 250 0.32 15.86 -19.38
N THR A 251 -0.85 16.07 -19.96
CA THR A 251 -1.66 15.01 -20.56
C THR A 251 -1.20 14.57 -21.94
N GLU A 252 -0.44 15.39 -22.63
CA GLU A 252 0.15 15.02 -23.89
C GLU A 252 1.12 13.85 -23.70
N ASN A 253 0.87 12.72 -24.34
CA ASN A 253 1.68 11.50 -24.33
C ASN A 253 1.61 10.63 -23.07
N ARG A 254 0.46 10.57 -22.38
CA ARG A 254 0.23 9.47 -21.43
C ARG A 254 0.43 8.15 -22.16
N LYS A 255 1.22 7.20 -21.61
CA LYS A 255 1.39 5.86 -22.19
C LYS A 255 0.01 5.29 -22.48
N HIS A 256 -0.27 4.98 -23.72
CA HIS A 256 -1.57 4.54 -24.13
C HIS A 256 -1.85 3.15 -23.58
N SER A 257 -2.83 3.05 -22.71
CA SER A 257 -3.42 1.78 -22.35
C SER A 257 -4.53 1.47 -23.34
N ILE A 258 -4.52 0.28 -23.87
CA ILE A 258 -5.59 -0.20 -24.75
C ILE A 258 -6.64 -0.84 -23.85
N SER A 259 -7.85 -0.30 -23.83
CA SER A 259 -8.97 -0.86 -23.10
C SER A 259 -9.86 -1.66 -24.04
N GLY A 260 -10.21 -2.85 -23.63
CA GLY A 260 -11.12 -3.73 -24.32
C GLY A 260 -10.42 -4.81 -25.14
N VAL A 261 -10.43 -6.02 -24.61
CA VAL A 261 -10.01 -7.22 -25.34
C VAL A 261 -11.26 -8.06 -25.60
N HIS A 262 -11.56 -8.29 -26.87
CA HIS A 262 -12.58 -9.24 -27.26
C HIS A 262 -11.91 -10.54 -27.69
N GLN A 263 -12.23 -11.63 -27.02
CA GLN A 263 -11.80 -12.95 -27.46
C GLN A 263 -12.69 -13.41 -28.61
N GLN A 264 -12.12 -13.64 -29.76
CA GLN A 264 -12.83 -14.20 -30.89
C GLN A 264 -12.09 -15.45 -31.38
N LYS A 265 -12.79 -16.58 -31.46
CA LYS A 265 -12.30 -17.78 -32.09
C LYS A 265 -12.34 -17.58 -33.60
N LEU A 266 -11.22 -17.60 -34.31
CA LEU A 266 -11.19 -17.58 -35.75
C LEU A 266 -11.80 -18.89 -36.28
N LYS A 267 -12.89 -18.80 -37.06
CA LYS A 267 -13.47 -19.93 -37.76
C LYS A 267 -12.55 -20.29 -38.93
N GLY A 268 -11.99 -21.48 -38.92
CA GLY A 268 -11.44 -22.06 -40.13
C GLY A 268 -10.03 -22.65 -40.08
N GLU A 269 -9.29 -22.57 -39.00
CA GLU A 269 -7.99 -23.25 -38.89
C GLU A 269 -8.09 -24.51 -38.04
N PRO A 270 -7.66 -25.67 -38.55
CA PRO A 270 -7.66 -26.92 -37.80
C PRO A 270 -6.53 -26.90 -36.76
N ASP A 271 -6.88 -27.22 -35.53
CA ASP A 271 -6.02 -27.71 -34.46
C ASP A 271 -4.86 -26.82 -33.92
N GLN A 272 -4.89 -25.51 -34.09
CA GLN A 272 -4.09 -24.63 -33.27
C GLN A 272 -5.02 -23.77 -32.42
N ASP A 273 -4.99 -23.99 -31.11
CA ASP A 273 -5.61 -23.13 -30.08
C ASP A 273 -4.92 -21.75 -30.00
N LEU A 274 -4.82 -21.08 -31.13
CA LEU A 274 -4.40 -19.68 -31.17
C LEU A 274 -5.58 -18.83 -30.72
N SER A 275 -5.60 -18.54 -29.43
CA SER A 275 -6.53 -17.56 -28.89
C SER A 275 -6.10 -16.18 -29.32
N TYR A 276 -6.77 -15.62 -30.32
CA TYR A 276 -6.54 -14.24 -30.71
C TYR A 276 -7.40 -13.33 -29.84
N ALA A 277 -6.75 -12.37 -29.21
CA ALA A 277 -7.44 -11.26 -28.56
C ALA A 277 -7.44 -10.06 -29.51
N TYR A 278 -8.61 -9.60 -29.88
CA TYR A 278 -8.74 -8.38 -30.66
C TYR A 278 -8.77 -7.20 -29.69
N ILE A 279 -7.85 -6.28 -29.88
CA ILE A 279 -7.80 -5.05 -29.12
C ILE A 279 -8.26 -3.94 -30.04
N SER A 280 -9.40 -3.36 -29.71
CA SER A 280 -9.85 -2.13 -30.38
C SER A 280 -9.02 -0.98 -29.86
N ALA A 281 -8.21 -0.39 -30.71
CA ALA A 281 -7.56 0.87 -30.40
C ALA A 281 -8.55 2.01 -30.63
N ASP A 282 -9.05 2.62 -29.56
CA ASP A 282 -9.83 3.85 -29.64
C ASP A 282 -8.95 5.06 -29.98
N THR A 283 -7.65 4.86 -30.03
CA THR A 283 -6.67 5.88 -30.37
C THR A 283 -6.18 5.70 -31.80
N THR A 284 -6.24 6.76 -32.58
CA THR A 284 -5.56 6.84 -33.87
C THR A 284 -4.06 6.95 -33.61
N PHE A 285 -3.34 5.88 -33.95
CA PHE A 285 -1.88 5.97 -34.05
C PHE A 285 -1.52 6.41 -35.46
N ASP A 286 -0.66 7.41 -35.60
CA ASP A 286 -0.08 7.78 -36.90
C ASP A 286 0.74 6.62 -37.48
N ALA A 287 1.36 5.82 -36.63
CA ALA A 287 1.97 4.54 -36.93
C ALA A 287 1.84 3.60 -35.73
N MET A 288 1.63 2.30 -35.97
CA MET A 288 1.56 1.32 -34.89
C MET A 288 2.91 1.24 -34.16
N PRO A 289 2.92 1.41 -32.82
CA PRO A 289 4.16 1.40 -32.06
C PRO A 289 4.85 0.04 -32.10
N GLU A 290 6.16 0.01 -31.89
CA GLU A 290 6.95 -1.24 -31.82
C GLU A 290 6.62 -2.03 -30.54
N GLU A 291 6.22 -1.35 -29.47
CA GLU A 291 5.90 -1.94 -28.18
C GLU A 291 4.53 -1.46 -27.68
N LEU A 292 3.77 -2.37 -27.11
CA LEU A 292 2.49 -2.11 -26.48
C LEU A 292 2.51 -2.63 -25.05
N TYR A 293 1.88 -1.89 -24.14
CA TYR A 293 1.65 -2.30 -22.77
C TYR A 293 0.15 -2.47 -22.58
N ILE A 294 -0.29 -3.69 -22.26
CA ILE A 294 -1.69 -4.04 -22.24
C ILE A 294 -2.14 -4.46 -20.85
N LEU A 295 -3.22 -3.86 -20.41
CA LEU A 295 -3.94 -4.19 -19.20
C LEU A 295 -5.38 -4.54 -19.59
N LEU A 296 -5.88 -5.66 -19.11
CA LEU A 296 -7.31 -5.98 -19.23
C LEU A 296 -8.07 -5.26 -18.12
N VAL A 297 -9.01 -4.44 -18.52
CA VAL A 297 -9.87 -3.71 -17.60
C VAL A 297 -11.30 -4.21 -17.76
N ASN A 298 -11.88 -4.67 -16.68
CA ASN A 298 -13.29 -5.02 -16.60
C ASN A 298 -14.02 -3.99 -15.73
N GLU A 299 -14.91 -3.24 -16.31
CA GLU A 299 -15.75 -2.26 -15.62
C GLU A 299 -17.11 -2.90 -15.33
N SER A 300 -17.50 -2.90 -14.08
CA SER A 300 -18.82 -3.35 -13.63
C SER A 300 -19.46 -2.31 -12.73
N GLU A 301 -20.74 -2.48 -12.43
CA GLU A 301 -21.46 -1.65 -11.44
C GLU A 301 -20.80 -1.67 -10.06
N ASN A 302 -20.04 -2.74 -9.74
CA ASN A 302 -19.37 -2.94 -8.47
C ASN A 302 -17.92 -2.44 -8.45
N GLY A 303 -17.41 -1.89 -9.54
CA GLY A 303 -16.07 -1.33 -9.62
C GLY A 303 -15.30 -1.70 -10.89
N VAL A 304 -14.05 -1.27 -10.92
CA VAL A 304 -13.10 -1.58 -11.99
C VAL A 304 -12.14 -2.64 -11.51
N TYR A 305 -11.99 -3.69 -12.30
CA TYR A 305 -11.02 -4.77 -12.06
C TYR A 305 -10.02 -4.77 -13.21
N ALA A 306 -8.74 -4.80 -12.87
CA ALA A 306 -7.67 -4.86 -13.83
C ALA A 306 -6.89 -6.17 -13.67
N HIS A 307 -6.57 -6.80 -14.80
CA HIS A 307 -5.84 -8.07 -14.85
C HIS A 307 -4.74 -8.00 -15.90
N GLU A 308 -3.68 -8.76 -15.68
CA GLU A 308 -2.68 -9.02 -16.71
C GLU A 308 -3.34 -9.70 -17.92
N CYS A 309 -2.93 -9.31 -19.13
CA CYS A 309 -3.42 -9.94 -20.34
C CYS A 309 -2.85 -11.37 -20.45
N PRO A 310 -3.67 -12.42 -20.45
CA PRO A 310 -3.20 -13.81 -20.44
C PRO A 310 -2.77 -14.35 -21.80
N PHE A 311 -2.93 -13.55 -22.88
CA PHE A 311 -2.70 -14.02 -24.24
C PHE A 311 -1.24 -13.83 -24.64
N ASP A 312 -0.62 -14.83 -25.27
CA ASP A 312 0.77 -14.72 -25.77
C ASP A 312 0.88 -13.99 -27.09
N THR A 313 -0.20 -13.96 -27.88
CA THR A 313 -0.27 -13.23 -29.14
C THR A 313 -1.57 -12.43 -29.19
N ILE A 314 -1.47 -11.20 -29.67
CA ILE A 314 -2.59 -10.30 -29.85
C ILE A 314 -2.59 -9.71 -31.25
N LEU A 315 -3.78 -9.51 -31.80
CA LEU A 315 -3.98 -8.75 -33.02
C LEU A 315 -4.62 -7.40 -32.67
N VAL A 316 -4.00 -6.34 -33.11
CA VAL A 316 -4.56 -5.00 -32.95
C VAL A 316 -5.34 -4.65 -34.20
N THR A 317 -6.60 -4.29 -34.02
CA THR A 317 -7.47 -3.90 -35.13
C THR A 317 -7.85 -2.44 -35.03
N GLY A 318 -8.15 -1.82 -36.18
CA GLY A 318 -8.80 -0.52 -36.22
C GLY A 318 -10.25 -0.59 -35.76
N THR A 319 -10.89 0.56 -35.68
CA THR A 319 -12.32 0.71 -35.29
C THR A 319 -13.28 -0.18 -36.05
N ASN A 320 -12.95 -0.59 -37.26
CA ASN A 320 -13.81 -1.42 -38.12
C ASN A 320 -13.61 -2.94 -37.91
N LYS A 321 -12.82 -3.37 -36.94
CA LYS A 321 -12.51 -4.78 -36.62
C LYS A 321 -11.99 -5.63 -37.78
N GLU A 322 -12.10 -5.16 -39.03
CA GLU A 322 -11.71 -5.86 -40.26
C GLU A 322 -10.28 -5.61 -40.66
N ASN A 323 -9.72 -4.46 -40.25
CA ASN A 323 -8.34 -4.10 -40.54
C ASN A 323 -7.41 -4.44 -39.41
N ILE A 324 -6.58 -5.47 -39.57
CA ILE A 324 -5.51 -5.80 -38.66
C ILE A 324 -4.40 -4.77 -38.86
N LEU A 325 -4.13 -3.98 -37.83
CA LEU A 325 -3.10 -2.96 -37.80
C LEU A 325 -1.73 -3.50 -37.44
N GLY A 326 -1.70 -4.62 -36.72
CA GLY A 326 -0.47 -5.29 -36.34
C GLY A 326 -0.68 -6.53 -35.52
N ARG A 327 0.28 -7.45 -35.57
CA ARG A 327 0.39 -8.60 -34.71
C ARG A 327 1.50 -8.33 -33.70
N TYR A 328 1.26 -8.71 -32.44
CA TYR A 328 2.17 -8.50 -31.35
C TYR A 328 2.28 -9.79 -30.54
N CYS A 329 3.51 -10.12 -30.13
CA CYS A 329 3.79 -11.25 -29.26
C CYS A 329 4.19 -10.74 -27.88
N ALA A 330 3.76 -11.45 -26.84
CA ALA A 330 4.17 -11.14 -25.47
C ALA A 330 5.70 -11.19 -25.38
N ASP A 331 6.25 -10.18 -24.74
CA ASP A 331 7.65 -10.14 -24.36
C ASP A 331 7.75 -10.72 -22.94
N ASP A 332 8.38 -11.89 -22.83
CA ASP A 332 8.60 -12.55 -21.54
C ASP A 332 9.65 -11.83 -20.68
N VAL A 333 10.32 -10.84 -21.24
CA VAL A 333 11.17 -9.95 -20.46
C VAL A 333 10.28 -9.01 -19.69
N ILE A 334 10.11 -9.32 -18.43
CA ILE A 334 9.51 -8.40 -17.46
C ILE A 334 10.42 -7.19 -17.41
N GLY A 335 10.06 -6.13 -18.13
CA GLY A 335 10.75 -4.84 -18.01
C GLY A 335 10.50 -4.25 -16.64
N ASP A 336 11.45 -3.47 -16.13
CA ASP A 336 11.36 -2.74 -14.85
C ASP A 336 10.12 -1.82 -14.76
N ASP A 337 9.46 -1.58 -15.87
CA ASP A 337 8.22 -0.80 -16.00
C ASP A 337 6.94 -1.66 -15.92
N CYS A 338 7.02 -2.94 -15.55
CA CYS A 338 5.85 -3.77 -15.28
C CYS A 338 5.07 -3.25 -14.08
N LEU A 339 4.55 -2.10 -14.28
CA LEU A 339 3.57 -1.48 -13.45
C LEU A 339 2.31 -2.30 -13.51
N LEU A 340 2.11 -3.11 -12.48
CA LEU A 340 0.76 -3.30 -12.04
C LEU A 340 -0.08 -4.11 -13.04
N HIS A 341 0.39 -5.24 -13.52
CA HIS A 341 -0.34 -6.14 -14.44
C HIS A 341 -0.39 -5.72 -15.90
N TYR A 342 0.37 -4.71 -16.33
CA TYR A 342 0.60 -4.49 -17.75
C TYR A 342 1.54 -5.57 -18.28
N ARG A 343 1.09 -6.28 -19.32
CA ARG A 343 1.96 -7.19 -20.05
C ARG A 343 2.53 -6.46 -21.25
N LYS A 344 3.84 -6.56 -21.44
CA LYS A 344 4.53 -5.98 -22.59
C LYS A 344 4.36 -6.88 -23.81
N TYR A 345 4.11 -6.27 -24.95
CA TYR A 345 4.00 -6.92 -26.24
C TYR A 345 4.89 -6.21 -27.26
N VAL A 346 5.59 -6.99 -28.06
CA VAL A 346 6.48 -6.49 -29.12
C VAL A 346 5.89 -6.85 -30.47
N LYS A 347 5.98 -5.91 -31.41
CA LYS A 347 5.47 -6.09 -32.78
C LYS A 347 6.18 -7.26 -33.46
N ASP A 348 5.38 -8.19 -33.95
CA ASP A 348 5.89 -9.35 -34.71
C ASP A 348 6.35 -8.91 -36.10
N LYS A 349 7.68 -8.88 -36.30
CA LYS A 349 8.30 -8.50 -37.57
C LYS A 349 8.30 -9.64 -38.61
N THR A 350 7.87 -10.84 -38.24
CA THR A 350 7.86 -11.99 -39.15
C THR A 350 6.65 -11.96 -40.10
N VAL A 351 5.65 -11.14 -39.80
CA VAL A 351 4.46 -10.95 -40.63
C VAL A 351 4.58 -9.64 -41.41
N THR A 352 5.53 -9.61 -42.34
CA THR A 352 5.59 -8.60 -43.41
C THR A 352 4.83 -9.14 -44.61
N GLY A 353 3.56 -8.79 -44.74
CA GLY A 353 2.80 -9.14 -45.98
C GLY A 353 1.34 -9.28 -45.70
N ASP A 354 0.59 -8.48 -46.40
CA ASP A 354 -0.87 -8.47 -46.61
C ASP A 354 -1.64 -9.67 -46.02
N ILE A 355 -2.04 -9.59 -44.76
CA ILE A 355 -3.10 -10.45 -44.21
C ILE A 355 -4.48 -9.92 -44.68
N CYS A 356 -4.50 -8.89 -45.54
CA CYS A 356 -5.71 -8.24 -46.04
C CYS A 356 -6.22 -8.81 -47.36
N SER A 357 -6.01 -10.09 -47.65
CA SER A 357 -6.66 -10.67 -48.83
C SER A 357 -6.92 -12.16 -48.66
N LYS A 358 -7.98 -12.49 -47.92
CA LYS A 358 -8.90 -13.58 -48.33
C LYS A 358 -10.16 -13.54 -47.52
#